data_ec3fe73dce460194c01497ccc423ac08
#
_entry.id   ec3fe73dce460194c01497ccc423ac08
#
_cell.length_a   1.000
_cell.length_b   1.000
_cell.length_c   1.000
_cell.angle_alpha   90.00
_cell.angle_beta   90.00
_cell.angle_gamma   90.00
#
_symmetry.space_group_name_H-M   'P 1'
#
loop_
_entity.id
_entity.type
_entity.pdbx_description
1 polymer ?
#
loop_
_entity_poly.entity_id
_entity_poly.type
_entity_poly.pdbx_seq_one_letter_code
_entity_poly.pdbx_strand_id
1 'polypeptide(L)'
;MVKTIGIGKQDFASVIEDNCFFVDKTSFIKEWWDSKDEVTLITRPRRFGKTLNMSMLNCFFSNQYKDRSDLFDSLSIWEDEDYRKIQGTYPVIFMSLASVKADNLADAKIQIKAQIEAVYKRHRYLLEGDTLTADEIADFEGTNTRMGDAESGLKLNILCEYFYRYWGKKTIIILDEYDTPMQEAYLHGYWNEFTAYIRSLFNATFKTNPYMERAIMTGITRVSKESIFSDLNNLNVITTTSSSYATSFGFTENEVFDAMEEYGLSGEKDTVKKWYDGFKFGNHSDIYNPWSITNFLKEKQISPYWASTSSNGLVNRLIRTASAEIKSMMETLLEGDSVEVSIDEQLVFEQLDNNENAIWSLLLASGYLKVDSLEKRGIILEPWYHLSITNLETVSMFSNMFRGWFNASVSNYNGFIRALLRGNVKEMNIYMNEVALSTFSSFDSGKHPSGKSEPERFYHGFVLGLLVELRDKYEVQSNRESGYGRYDVMIIPRDKNSQAVIIEFKVIDSQEETSLDMTADSALKQIEEKNYDAKLLERGYKREAIQHYGFAFEGKKVLIKKAQI
;
A
#
# COMPACT_ATOMS: atom_id res chain seq x y z
N MET A 1 -15.10 24.16 -23.55
CA MET A 1 -15.98 23.30 -22.70
C MET A 1 -15.09 22.47 -21.84
N VAL A 2 -15.35 22.44 -20.54
CA VAL A 2 -14.61 21.59 -19.60
C VAL A 2 -14.87 20.12 -19.96
N LYS A 3 -13.81 19.32 -20.05
CA LYS A 3 -13.90 17.90 -20.41
C LYS A 3 -14.63 17.10 -19.31
N THR A 4 -15.34 16.05 -19.71
CA THR A 4 -16.02 15.17 -18.75
C THR A 4 -15.01 14.27 -18.01
N ILE A 5 -15.16 14.11 -16.69
CA ILE A 5 -14.31 13.21 -15.91
C ILE A 5 -14.91 11.80 -15.91
N GLY A 6 -14.23 10.87 -16.58
CA GLY A 6 -14.59 9.46 -16.66
C GLY A 6 -13.96 8.63 -15.54
N ILE A 7 -14.59 8.57 -14.35
CA ILE A 7 -14.06 7.80 -13.23
C ILE A 7 -14.01 6.30 -13.58
N GLY A 8 -12.86 5.68 -13.36
CA GLY A 8 -12.65 4.24 -13.53
C GLY A 8 -12.33 3.78 -14.94
N LYS A 9 -12.25 4.68 -15.92
CA LYS A 9 -11.77 4.33 -17.26
C LYS A 9 -10.28 3.97 -17.22
N GLN A 10 -9.94 2.84 -17.80
CA GLN A 10 -8.58 2.30 -17.82
C GLN A 10 -8.07 2.03 -19.24
N ASP A 11 -8.94 2.11 -20.24
CA ASP A 11 -8.59 1.98 -21.63
C ASP A 11 -8.31 3.35 -22.24
N PHE A 12 -7.08 3.53 -22.77
CA PHE A 12 -6.62 4.79 -23.31
C PHE A 12 -7.45 5.24 -24.52
N ALA A 13 -7.75 4.32 -25.44
CA ALA A 13 -8.55 4.65 -26.61
C ALA A 13 -9.92 5.22 -26.22
N SER A 14 -10.63 4.56 -25.29
CA SER A 14 -11.92 5.05 -24.81
C SER A 14 -11.85 6.38 -24.06
N VAL A 15 -10.74 6.69 -23.38
CA VAL A 15 -10.54 7.99 -22.72
C VAL A 15 -10.46 9.11 -23.75
N ILE A 16 -9.73 8.90 -24.85
CA ILE A 16 -9.56 9.90 -25.92
C ILE A 16 -10.83 10.01 -26.75
N GLU A 17 -11.42 8.89 -27.19
CA GLU A 17 -12.64 8.84 -28.02
C GLU A 17 -13.84 9.53 -27.35
N ASP A 18 -14.01 9.31 -26.05
CA ASP A 18 -15.08 9.92 -25.28
C ASP A 18 -14.77 11.37 -24.83
N ASN A 19 -13.64 11.92 -25.28
CA ASN A 19 -13.16 13.27 -24.91
C ASN A 19 -13.16 13.50 -23.39
N CYS A 20 -12.70 12.50 -22.65
CA CYS A 20 -12.59 12.60 -21.20
C CYS A 20 -11.41 13.46 -20.77
N PHE A 21 -11.45 13.96 -19.53
CA PHE A 21 -10.29 14.57 -18.88
C PHE A 21 -9.12 13.60 -18.88
N PHE A 22 -8.00 14.04 -19.41
CA PHE A 22 -6.76 13.29 -19.50
C PHE A 22 -5.57 14.23 -19.32
N VAL A 23 -4.64 13.87 -18.45
CA VAL A 23 -3.35 14.54 -18.32
C VAL A 23 -2.37 13.83 -19.24
N ASP A 24 -1.77 14.58 -20.15
CA ASP A 24 -0.85 14.01 -21.14
C ASP A 24 0.42 13.42 -20.46
N LYS A 25 0.53 12.12 -20.53
CA LYS A 25 1.68 11.34 -20.05
C LYS A 25 2.42 10.64 -21.20
N THR A 26 2.21 11.05 -22.43
CA THR A 26 2.82 10.40 -23.60
C THR A 26 4.35 10.55 -23.66
N SER A 27 4.94 11.48 -22.90
CA SER A 27 6.39 11.54 -22.67
C SER A 27 6.95 10.22 -22.08
N PHE A 28 6.11 9.44 -21.37
CA PHE A 28 6.46 8.11 -20.89
C PHE A 28 6.81 7.14 -22.04
N ILE A 29 6.12 7.22 -23.17
CA ILE A 29 6.41 6.42 -24.36
C ILE A 29 7.86 6.66 -24.79
N LYS A 30 8.26 7.94 -24.87
CA LYS A 30 9.60 8.35 -25.26
C LYS A 30 10.64 7.92 -24.24
N GLU A 31 10.44 8.20 -22.97
CA GLU A 31 11.37 7.85 -21.90
C GLU A 31 11.63 6.33 -21.88
N TRP A 32 10.57 5.51 -21.97
CA TRP A 32 10.70 4.06 -21.99
C TRP A 32 11.36 3.53 -23.26
N TRP A 33 11.02 4.11 -24.42
CA TRP A 33 11.61 3.68 -25.69
C TRP A 33 13.09 4.02 -25.78
N ASP A 34 13.49 5.18 -25.30
CA ASP A 34 14.87 5.66 -25.35
C ASP A 34 15.78 5.01 -24.30
N SER A 35 15.24 4.47 -23.21
CA SER A 35 16.00 3.77 -22.17
C SER A 35 16.78 2.56 -22.69
N LYS A 36 16.29 1.90 -23.75
CA LYS A 36 16.84 0.67 -24.35
C LYS A 36 16.88 -0.53 -23.41
N ASP A 37 16.19 -0.47 -22.27
CA ASP A 37 16.09 -1.60 -21.35
C ASP A 37 15.34 -2.77 -22.00
N GLU A 38 15.85 -4.00 -21.82
CA GLU A 38 15.20 -5.20 -22.36
C GLU A 38 13.91 -5.51 -21.60
N VAL A 39 13.94 -5.46 -20.27
CA VAL A 39 12.78 -5.68 -19.40
C VAL A 39 12.75 -4.61 -18.34
N THR A 40 11.67 -3.85 -18.27
CA THR A 40 11.44 -2.81 -17.26
C THR A 40 10.32 -3.25 -16.31
N LEU A 41 10.56 -3.23 -15.01
CA LEU A 41 9.53 -3.39 -13.98
C LEU A 41 9.31 -2.07 -13.28
N ILE A 42 8.09 -1.53 -13.36
CA ILE A 42 7.72 -0.29 -12.69
C ILE A 42 6.75 -0.59 -11.55
N THR A 43 7.16 -0.30 -10.33
CA THR A 43 6.28 -0.40 -9.16
C THR A 43 5.84 0.99 -8.71
N ARG A 44 4.53 1.17 -8.62
CA ARG A 44 3.87 2.41 -8.14
C ARG A 44 2.65 2.04 -7.30
N PRO A 45 2.23 2.87 -6.37
CA PRO A 45 1.04 2.62 -5.57
C PRO A 45 -0.22 2.37 -6.41
N ARG A 46 -1.26 1.85 -5.79
CA ARG A 46 -2.55 1.65 -6.47
C ARG A 46 -3.12 2.98 -6.96
N ARG A 47 -3.84 2.95 -8.11
CA ARG A 47 -4.54 4.13 -8.69
C ARG A 47 -3.62 5.25 -9.19
N PHE A 48 -2.36 4.94 -9.49
CA PHE A 48 -1.39 5.88 -10.09
C PHE A 48 -1.35 5.84 -11.62
N GLY A 49 -2.39 5.35 -12.27
CA GLY A 49 -2.48 5.35 -13.74
C GLY A 49 -1.70 4.23 -14.43
N LYS A 50 -1.20 3.20 -13.72
CA LYS A 50 -0.43 2.09 -14.31
C LYS A 50 -1.13 1.46 -15.50
N THR A 51 -2.34 0.94 -15.30
CA THR A 51 -3.12 0.27 -16.34
C THR A 51 -3.41 1.18 -17.54
N LEU A 52 -3.72 2.47 -17.29
CA LEU A 52 -3.96 3.44 -18.35
C LEU A 52 -2.69 3.68 -19.19
N ASN A 53 -1.51 3.83 -18.55
CA ASN A 53 -0.24 3.96 -19.24
C ASN A 53 0.13 2.69 -20.02
N MET A 54 -0.17 1.50 -19.48
CA MET A 54 0.03 0.23 -20.23
C MET A 54 -0.91 0.15 -21.44
N SER A 55 -2.17 0.57 -21.30
CA SER A 55 -3.10 0.68 -22.42
C SER A 55 -2.62 1.69 -23.47
N MET A 56 -2.08 2.84 -23.03
CA MET A 56 -1.47 3.85 -23.91
C MET A 56 -0.29 3.30 -24.72
N LEU A 57 0.62 2.56 -24.07
CA LEU A 57 1.74 1.90 -24.76
C LEU A 57 1.23 0.87 -25.79
N ASN A 58 0.21 0.09 -25.43
CA ASN A 58 -0.41 -0.86 -26.37
C ASN A 58 -1.02 -0.15 -27.57
N CYS A 59 -1.80 0.92 -27.37
CA CYS A 59 -2.37 1.72 -28.45
C CYS A 59 -1.29 2.38 -29.32
N PHE A 60 -0.14 2.76 -28.72
CA PHE A 60 0.93 3.40 -29.47
C PHE A 60 1.74 2.39 -30.31
N PHE A 61 2.19 1.29 -29.73
CA PHE A 61 3.11 0.38 -30.43
C PHE A 61 2.42 -0.69 -31.27
N SER A 62 1.21 -1.15 -30.86
CA SER A 62 0.58 -2.31 -31.47
C SER A 62 0.14 -2.05 -32.91
N ASN A 63 0.52 -2.95 -33.80
CA ASN A 63 0.09 -2.97 -35.19
C ASN A 63 -1.43 -3.17 -35.36
N GLN A 64 -2.16 -3.57 -34.30
CA GLN A 64 -3.62 -3.55 -34.29
C GLN A 64 -4.19 -2.11 -34.25
N TYR A 65 -3.40 -1.13 -33.87
CA TYR A 65 -3.71 0.29 -33.83
C TYR A 65 -3.00 1.11 -34.90
N LYS A 66 -2.46 0.47 -35.96
CA LYS A 66 -1.70 1.15 -37.02
C LYS A 66 -2.47 2.29 -37.72
N ASP A 67 -3.78 2.15 -37.81
CA ASP A 67 -4.67 3.12 -38.46
C ASP A 67 -5.36 4.06 -37.42
N ARG A 68 -4.85 4.11 -36.18
CA ARG A 68 -5.41 4.85 -35.05
C ARG A 68 -4.44 5.91 -34.51
N SER A 69 -3.72 6.57 -35.41
CA SER A 69 -2.88 7.71 -35.08
C SER A 69 -3.68 8.88 -34.48
N ASP A 70 -4.96 8.97 -34.83
CA ASP A 70 -5.94 9.92 -34.28
C ASP A 70 -5.96 9.99 -32.75
N LEU A 71 -5.64 8.89 -32.08
CA LEU A 71 -5.56 8.84 -30.61
C LEU A 71 -4.46 9.73 -30.02
N PHE A 72 -3.47 10.13 -30.83
CA PHE A 72 -2.28 10.85 -30.37
C PHE A 72 -2.16 12.27 -30.95
N ASP A 73 -2.99 12.66 -31.89
CA ASP A 73 -2.89 13.91 -32.67
C ASP A 73 -2.74 15.18 -31.82
N SER A 74 -3.34 15.24 -30.64
CA SER A 74 -3.28 16.39 -29.73
C SER A 74 -2.31 16.25 -28.57
N LEU A 75 -1.51 15.17 -28.55
CA LEU A 75 -0.64 14.82 -27.45
C LEU A 75 0.83 15.10 -27.78
N SER A 76 1.64 15.38 -26.77
CA SER A 76 3.02 15.84 -26.93
C SER A 76 3.93 14.87 -27.70
N ILE A 77 3.68 13.55 -27.61
CA ILE A 77 4.44 12.55 -28.37
C ILE A 77 4.28 12.76 -29.89
N TRP A 78 3.14 13.31 -30.33
CA TRP A 78 2.85 13.48 -31.75
C TRP A 78 3.62 14.65 -32.38
N GLU A 79 4.26 15.50 -31.59
CA GLU A 79 5.15 16.56 -32.08
C GLU A 79 6.47 15.99 -32.66
N ASP A 80 6.85 14.76 -32.27
CA ASP A 80 8.10 14.11 -32.69
C ASP A 80 7.88 13.18 -33.88
N GLU A 81 8.46 13.53 -35.05
CA GLU A 81 8.31 12.77 -36.28
C GLU A 81 8.88 11.34 -36.20
N ASP A 82 9.92 11.11 -35.39
CA ASP A 82 10.51 9.78 -35.29
C ASP A 82 9.58 8.83 -34.52
N TYR A 83 8.81 9.35 -33.58
CA TYR A 83 7.79 8.58 -32.87
C TYR A 83 6.56 8.31 -33.73
N ARG A 84 6.13 9.27 -34.59
CA ARG A 84 5.06 9.02 -35.58
C ARG A 84 5.38 7.84 -36.50
N LYS A 85 6.65 7.66 -36.89
CA LYS A 85 7.09 6.57 -37.78
C LYS A 85 7.00 5.19 -37.13
N ILE A 86 7.10 5.10 -35.80
CA ILE A 86 7.07 3.82 -35.07
C ILE A 86 5.69 3.49 -34.50
N GLN A 87 4.76 4.45 -34.50
CA GLN A 87 3.39 4.20 -34.06
C GLN A 87 2.75 3.07 -34.90
N GLY A 88 2.09 2.12 -34.21
CA GLY A 88 1.37 1.02 -34.84
C GLY A 88 2.22 0.01 -35.60
N THR A 89 3.53 -0.08 -35.33
CA THR A 89 4.44 -0.89 -36.14
C THR A 89 4.96 -2.17 -35.49
N TYR A 90 4.63 -2.45 -34.22
CA TYR A 90 5.10 -3.64 -33.52
C TYR A 90 3.97 -4.64 -33.21
N PRO A 91 4.23 -5.95 -33.26
CA PRO A 91 3.35 -6.91 -32.61
C PRO A 91 3.47 -6.73 -31.09
N VAL A 92 2.32 -6.69 -30.40
CA VAL A 92 2.26 -6.47 -28.94
C VAL A 92 1.48 -7.59 -28.27
N ILE A 93 2.07 -8.19 -27.22
CA ILE A 93 1.36 -9.02 -26.26
C ILE A 93 0.98 -8.13 -25.08
N PHE A 94 -0.31 -7.87 -24.91
CA PHE A 94 -0.84 -7.15 -23.76
C PHE A 94 -1.61 -8.13 -22.86
N MET A 95 -1.16 -8.28 -21.60
CA MET A 95 -1.80 -9.17 -20.61
C MET A 95 -1.90 -8.47 -19.26
N SER A 96 -3.04 -8.59 -18.58
CA SER A 96 -3.21 -8.10 -17.21
C SER A 96 -3.52 -9.26 -16.27
N LEU A 97 -2.85 -9.29 -15.12
CA LEU A 97 -3.08 -10.26 -14.06
C LEU A 97 -3.98 -9.72 -12.93
N ALA A 98 -4.58 -8.55 -13.11
CA ALA A 98 -5.46 -7.91 -12.11
C ALA A 98 -6.63 -8.77 -11.65
N SER A 99 -7.15 -9.62 -12.54
CA SER A 99 -8.27 -10.52 -12.26
C SER A 99 -7.86 -11.87 -11.68
N VAL A 100 -6.56 -12.18 -11.61
CA VAL A 100 -6.06 -13.46 -11.10
C VAL A 100 -6.05 -13.41 -9.57
N LYS A 101 -7.18 -13.79 -9.00
CA LYS A 101 -7.43 -13.85 -7.56
C LYS A 101 -8.04 -15.19 -7.23
N ALA A 102 -7.31 -16.00 -6.48
CA ALA A 102 -7.71 -17.36 -6.18
C ALA A 102 -7.28 -17.76 -4.76
N ASP A 103 -8.12 -18.57 -4.12
CA ASP A 103 -7.88 -19.04 -2.75
C ASP A 103 -6.98 -20.28 -2.71
N ASN A 104 -6.63 -20.83 -3.87
CA ASN A 104 -5.81 -22.03 -4.00
C ASN A 104 -4.98 -22.06 -5.28
N LEU A 105 -3.94 -22.89 -5.28
CA LEU A 105 -2.97 -23.01 -6.38
C LEU A 105 -3.60 -23.46 -7.70
N ALA A 106 -4.56 -24.41 -7.68
CA ALA A 106 -5.14 -24.96 -8.89
C ALA A 106 -5.92 -23.90 -9.65
N ASP A 107 -6.76 -23.15 -8.96
CA ASP A 107 -7.55 -22.06 -9.55
C ASP A 107 -6.66 -20.91 -10.02
N ALA A 108 -5.60 -20.58 -9.27
CA ALA A 108 -4.63 -19.56 -9.68
C ALA A 108 -3.99 -19.91 -11.04
N LYS A 109 -3.54 -21.16 -11.21
CA LYS A 109 -2.98 -21.66 -12.47
C LYS A 109 -4.01 -21.65 -13.62
N ILE A 110 -5.24 -22.06 -13.35
CA ILE A 110 -6.32 -22.02 -14.34
C ILE A 110 -6.58 -20.58 -14.80
N GLN A 111 -6.63 -19.61 -13.88
CA GLN A 111 -6.83 -18.21 -14.21
C GLN A 111 -5.67 -17.63 -15.04
N ILE A 112 -4.40 -17.97 -14.73
CA ILE A 112 -3.24 -17.59 -15.57
C ILE A 112 -3.37 -18.17 -16.97
N LYS A 113 -3.69 -19.47 -17.10
CA LYS A 113 -3.90 -20.13 -18.39
C LYS A 113 -5.02 -19.48 -19.19
N ALA A 114 -6.09 -19.04 -18.51
CA ALA A 114 -7.19 -18.30 -19.15
C ALA A 114 -6.74 -16.95 -19.71
N GLN A 115 -5.83 -16.24 -19.03
CA GLN A 115 -5.24 -15.00 -19.57
C GLN A 115 -4.39 -15.28 -20.82
N ILE A 116 -3.58 -16.34 -20.82
CA ILE A 116 -2.80 -16.77 -21.99
C ILE A 116 -3.73 -17.15 -23.14
N GLU A 117 -4.78 -17.94 -22.88
CA GLU A 117 -5.82 -18.29 -23.88
C GLU A 117 -6.47 -17.04 -24.49
N ALA A 118 -6.79 -16.04 -23.64
CA ALA A 118 -7.39 -14.79 -24.11
C ALA A 118 -6.42 -13.99 -25.01
N VAL A 119 -5.11 -14.04 -24.74
CA VAL A 119 -4.08 -13.46 -25.63
C VAL A 119 -4.11 -14.17 -26.98
N TYR A 120 -4.06 -15.50 -27.02
CA TYR A 120 -4.10 -16.26 -28.26
C TYR A 120 -5.38 -15.99 -29.06
N LYS A 121 -6.52 -15.93 -28.42
CA LYS A 121 -7.81 -15.62 -29.09
C LYS A 121 -7.82 -14.27 -29.80
N ARG A 122 -7.14 -13.25 -29.25
CA ARG A 122 -7.03 -11.94 -29.90
C ARG A 122 -6.16 -11.96 -31.17
N HIS A 123 -5.31 -12.96 -31.30
CA HIS A 123 -4.35 -13.08 -32.40
C HIS A 123 -4.65 -14.23 -33.37
N ARG A 124 -5.91 -14.66 -33.47
CA ARG A 124 -6.33 -15.75 -34.38
C ARG A 124 -6.07 -15.49 -35.87
N TYR A 125 -5.84 -14.24 -36.25
CA TYR A 125 -5.42 -13.90 -37.62
C TYR A 125 -4.11 -14.59 -38.03
N LEU A 126 -3.29 -15.04 -37.09
CA LEU A 126 -2.07 -15.81 -37.37
C LEU A 126 -2.37 -17.20 -37.99
N LEU A 127 -3.58 -17.70 -37.81
CA LEU A 127 -4.05 -18.95 -38.41
C LEU A 127 -4.40 -18.79 -39.89
N GLU A 128 -4.48 -17.55 -40.38
CA GLU A 128 -4.76 -17.23 -41.77
C GLU A 128 -3.44 -17.19 -42.57
N GLY A 129 -3.39 -17.90 -43.71
CA GLY A 129 -2.21 -17.98 -44.56
C GLY A 129 -1.24 -19.12 -44.22
N ASP A 130 0.01 -19.01 -44.70
CA ASP A 130 0.99 -20.10 -44.69
C ASP A 130 2.11 -19.90 -43.64
N THR A 131 1.91 -19.04 -42.65
CA THR A 131 2.94 -18.72 -41.64
C THR A 131 3.17 -19.86 -40.66
N LEU A 132 2.09 -20.56 -40.27
CA LEU A 132 2.14 -21.66 -39.30
C LEU A 132 1.98 -23.00 -40.01
N THR A 133 2.72 -24.00 -39.56
CA THR A 133 2.57 -25.40 -39.99
C THR A 133 1.28 -25.99 -39.40
N ALA A 134 0.83 -27.13 -39.94
CA ALA A 134 -0.38 -27.81 -39.44
C ALA A 134 -0.28 -28.19 -37.95
N ASP A 135 0.90 -28.60 -37.47
CA ASP A 135 1.14 -28.95 -36.07
C ASP A 135 1.09 -27.68 -35.18
N GLU A 136 1.63 -26.55 -35.67
CA GLU A 136 1.59 -25.26 -34.96
C GLU A 136 0.19 -24.67 -34.90
N ILE A 137 -0.62 -24.85 -35.94
CA ILE A 137 -2.04 -24.50 -35.93
C ILE A 137 -2.75 -25.31 -34.86
N ALA A 138 -2.53 -26.63 -34.79
CA ALA A 138 -3.10 -27.48 -33.76
C ALA A 138 -2.66 -27.08 -32.35
N ASP A 139 -1.38 -26.73 -32.16
CA ASP A 139 -0.84 -26.22 -30.89
C ASP A 139 -1.45 -24.86 -30.51
N PHE A 140 -1.60 -23.95 -31.47
CA PHE A 140 -2.25 -22.65 -31.26
C PHE A 140 -3.72 -22.81 -30.82
N GLU A 141 -4.49 -23.64 -31.52
CA GLU A 141 -5.90 -23.93 -31.21
C GLU A 141 -6.05 -24.72 -29.90
N GLY A 142 -5.05 -25.54 -29.56
CA GLY A 142 -4.96 -26.28 -28.30
C GLY A 142 -4.68 -25.43 -27.08
N THR A 143 -4.31 -24.15 -27.25
CA THR A 143 -4.00 -23.24 -26.14
C THR A 143 -5.27 -22.87 -25.38
N ASN A 144 -5.48 -23.49 -24.22
CA ASN A 144 -6.65 -23.30 -23.36
C ASN A 144 -6.33 -23.61 -21.89
N THR A 145 -7.33 -23.50 -21.01
CA THR A 145 -7.15 -23.68 -19.57
C THR A 145 -6.76 -25.11 -19.14
N ARG A 146 -6.85 -26.11 -20.04
CA ARG A 146 -6.51 -27.51 -19.76
C ARG A 146 -5.07 -27.87 -20.09
N MET A 147 -4.32 -26.96 -20.75
CA MET A 147 -2.90 -27.18 -21.07
C MET A 147 -2.07 -27.47 -19.82
N GLY A 148 -0.97 -28.23 -19.97
CA GLY A 148 -0.06 -28.54 -18.90
C GLY A 148 0.64 -27.29 -18.32
N ASP A 149 1.15 -27.36 -17.08
CA ASP A 149 1.84 -26.24 -16.45
C ASP A 149 3.13 -25.88 -17.21
N ALA A 150 3.93 -26.88 -17.57
CA ALA A 150 5.15 -26.69 -18.36
C ALA A 150 4.86 -26.11 -19.75
N GLU A 151 3.79 -26.59 -20.40
CA GLU A 151 3.35 -26.08 -21.70
C GLU A 151 2.91 -24.61 -21.59
N SER A 152 2.08 -24.28 -20.62
CA SER A 152 1.62 -22.89 -20.41
C SER A 152 2.77 -21.92 -20.18
N GLY A 153 3.86 -22.37 -19.55
CA GLY A 153 5.06 -21.59 -19.34
C GLY A 153 5.77 -21.13 -20.63
N LEU A 154 5.62 -21.88 -21.73
CA LEU A 154 6.28 -21.60 -23.02
C LEU A 154 5.41 -20.78 -23.99
N LYS A 155 4.10 -20.71 -23.78
CA LYS A 155 3.13 -20.17 -24.76
C LYS A 155 3.43 -18.73 -25.18
N LEU A 156 3.83 -17.84 -24.26
CA LEU A 156 4.12 -16.45 -24.61
C LEU A 156 5.40 -16.33 -25.48
N ASN A 157 6.40 -17.18 -25.25
CA ASN A 157 7.60 -17.22 -26.07
C ASN A 157 7.26 -17.75 -27.48
N ILE A 158 6.51 -18.83 -27.59
CA ILE A 158 6.05 -19.41 -28.87
C ILE A 158 5.24 -18.38 -29.66
N LEU A 159 4.36 -17.62 -29.00
CA LEU A 159 3.59 -16.58 -29.68
C LEU A 159 4.48 -15.46 -30.22
N CYS A 160 5.57 -15.09 -29.51
CA CYS A 160 6.56 -14.14 -30.02
C CYS A 160 7.24 -14.65 -31.29
N GLU A 161 7.56 -15.95 -31.38
CA GLU A 161 8.09 -16.56 -32.59
C GLU A 161 7.11 -16.48 -33.75
N TYR A 162 5.84 -16.81 -33.52
CA TYR A 162 4.78 -16.71 -34.53
C TYR A 162 4.63 -15.28 -35.05
N PHE A 163 4.67 -14.28 -34.18
CA PHE A 163 4.65 -12.88 -34.58
C PHE A 163 5.87 -12.49 -35.41
N TYR A 164 7.06 -12.94 -35.01
CA TYR A 164 8.28 -12.63 -35.76
C TYR A 164 8.23 -13.19 -37.18
N ARG A 165 7.73 -14.42 -37.36
CA ARG A 165 7.55 -15.01 -38.69
C ARG A 165 6.48 -14.30 -39.53
N TYR A 166 5.40 -13.87 -38.88
CA TYR A 166 4.28 -13.22 -39.58
C TYR A 166 4.57 -11.75 -39.93
N TRP A 167 5.14 -10.98 -38.98
CA TRP A 167 5.31 -9.54 -39.12
C TRP A 167 6.75 -9.13 -39.48
N GLY A 168 7.75 -10.01 -39.39
CA GLY A 168 9.16 -9.67 -39.56
C GLY A 168 9.73 -8.76 -38.47
N LYS A 169 9.00 -8.60 -37.35
CA LYS A 169 9.39 -7.74 -36.22
C LYS A 169 9.31 -8.49 -34.89
N LYS A 170 10.23 -8.17 -33.99
CA LYS A 170 10.21 -8.66 -32.61
C LYS A 170 9.03 -8.07 -31.83
N THR A 171 8.63 -8.79 -30.80
CA THR A 171 7.42 -8.51 -30.01
C THR A 171 7.70 -7.61 -28.82
N ILE A 172 6.84 -6.64 -28.58
CA ILE A 172 6.76 -5.91 -27.30
C ILE A 172 5.79 -6.66 -26.37
N ILE A 173 6.21 -6.89 -25.12
CA ILE A 173 5.38 -7.56 -24.11
C ILE A 173 5.03 -6.55 -23.01
N ILE A 174 3.74 -6.39 -22.75
CA ILE A 174 3.18 -5.51 -21.72
C ILE A 174 2.41 -6.37 -20.72
N LEU A 175 2.89 -6.44 -19.46
CA LEU A 175 2.28 -7.21 -18.40
C LEU A 175 1.87 -6.30 -17.24
N ASP A 176 0.56 -6.13 -17.06
CA ASP A 176 0.01 -5.27 -16.02
C ASP A 176 -0.36 -6.06 -14.76
N GLU A 177 -0.12 -5.45 -13.58
CA GLU A 177 -0.42 -5.99 -12.25
C GLU A 177 0.13 -7.41 -11.99
N TYR A 178 1.43 -7.60 -12.31
CA TYR A 178 2.09 -8.91 -12.21
C TYR A 178 2.09 -9.50 -10.79
N ASP A 179 2.06 -8.65 -9.78
CA ASP A 179 2.16 -9.02 -8.36
C ASP A 179 0.80 -9.34 -7.69
N THR A 180 -0.32 -9.06 -8.35
CA THR A 180 -1.65 -9.38 -7.81
C THR A 180 -1.80 -10.85 -7.45
N PRO A 181 -1.54 -11.84 -8.33
CA PRO A 181 -1.64 -13.25 -7.97
C PRO A 181 -0.61 -13.70 -6.93
N MET A 182 0.50 -12.98 -6.82
CA MET A 182 1.52 -13.24 -5.82
C MET A 182 1.04 -12.87 -4.41
N GLN A 183 0.35 -11.73 -4.28
CA GLN A 183 -0.27 -11.31 -3.02
C GLN A 183 -1.32 -12.32 -2.56
N GLU A 184 -2.17 -12.81 -3.47
CA GLU A 184 -3.17 -13.85 -3.16
C GLU A 184 -2.50 -15.16 -2.72
N ALA A 185 -1.44 -15.59 -3.42
CA ALA A 185 -0.70 -16.80 -3.06
C ALA A 185 -0.09 -16.73 -1.66
N TYR A 186 0.41 -15.55 -1.27
CA TYR A 186 0.92 -15.32 0.09
C TYR A 186 -0.21 -15.35 1.13
N LEU A 187 -1.32 -14.65 0.87
CA LEU A 187 -2.45 -14.57 1.80
C LEU A 187 -3.09 -15.93 2.06
N HIS A 188 -3.15 -16.81 1.04
CA HIS A 188 -3.81 -18.11 1.08
C HIS A 188 -2.85 -19.30 1.26
N GLY A 189 -1.53 -19.04 1.44
CA GLY A 189 -0.54 -20.03 1.88
C GLY A 189 -0.05 -21.00 0.80
N TYR A 190 -0.20 -20.69 -0.50
CA TYR A 190 0.33 -21.49 -1.61
C TYR A 190 1.49 -20.79 -2.37
N TRP A 191 2.23 -19.92 -1.66
CA TRP A 191 3.29 -19.08 -2.20
C TRP A 191 4.39 -19.88 -2.94
N ASN A 192 4.97 -20.90 -2.30
CA ASN A 192 6.15 -21.59 -2.83
C ASN A 192 5.89 -22.29 -4.16
N GLU A 193 4.76 -22.99 -4.26
CA GLU A 193 4.38 -23.70 -5.48
C GLU A 193 3.99 -22.72 -6.59
N PHE A 194 3.33 -21.64 -6.24
CA PHE A 194 2.92 -20.63 -7.21
C PHE A 194 4.12 -19.84 -7.74
N THR A 195 5.07 -19.45 -6.90
CA THR A 195 6.30 -18.77 -7.34
C THR A 195 7.14 -19.62 -8.27
N ALA A 196 7.22 -20.95 -8.04
CA ALA A 196 7.91 -21.86 -8.94
C ALA A 196 7.25 -21.89 -10.34
N TYR A 197 5.92 -21.91 -10.40
CA TYR A 197 5.17 -21.86 -11.66
C TYR A 197 5.38 -20.54 -12.42
N ILE A 198 5.24 -19.39 -11.73
CA ILE A 198 5.43 -18.06 -12.33
C ILE A 198 6.88 -17.84 -12.76
N ARG A 199 7.87 -18.32 -11.99
CA ARG A 199 9.28 -18.27 -12.37
C ARG A 199 9.53 -18.98 -13.70
N SER A 200 8.95 -20.15 -13.89
CA SER A 200 9.05 -20.89 -15.16
C SER A 200 8.47 -20.10 -16.33
N LEU A 201 7.28 -19.53 -16.15
CA LEU A 201 6.61 -18.69 -17.15
C LEU A 201 7.46 -17.45 -17.51
N PHE A 202 7.96 -16.73 -16.49
CA PHE A 202 8.71 -15.48 -16.72
C PHE A 202 10.10 -15.75 -17.31
N ASN A 203 10.79 -16.80 -16.89
CA ASN A 203 12.06 -17.17 -17.47
C ASN A 203 11.93 -17.49 -18.96
N ALA A 204 10.95 -18.28 -19.36
CA ALA A 204 10.72 -18.59 -20.75
C ALA A 204 10.30 -17.36 -21.58
N THR A 205 9.56 -16.45 -20.98
CA THR A 205 9.03 -15.25 -21.65
C THR A 205 10.07 -14.16 -21.80
N PHE A 206 10.88 -13.88 -20.75
CA PHE A 206 11.70 -12.67 -20.68
C PHE A 206 13.21 -12.91 -20.73
N LYS A 207 13.72 -14.09 -20.30
CA LYS A 207 15.17 -14.27 -20.15
C LYS A 207 15.92 -14.57 -21.46
N THR A 208 15.41 -15.49 -22.24
CA THR A 208 16.09 -16.00 -23.44
C THR A 208 15.16 -16.01 -24.65
N ASN A 209 14.36 -15.00 -24.78
CA ASN A 209 13.40 -14.88 -25.87
C ASN A 209 14.01 -14.04 -27.02
N PRO A 210 14.55 -14.68 -28.08
CA PRO A 210 15.19 -13.96 -29.18
C PRO A 210 14.20 -13.16 -30.03
N TYR A 211 12.91 -13.43 -29.89
CA TYR A 211 11.82 -12.79 -30.61
C TYR A 211 11.17 -11.62 -29.83
N MET A 212 11.67 -11.32 -28.63
CA MET A 212 11.24 -10.16 -27.85
C MET A 212 12.07 -8.94 -28.21
N GLU A 213 11.43 -7.81 -28.50
CA GLU A 213 12.07 -6.51 -28.66
C GLU A 213 12.39 -5.93 -27.29
N ARG A 214 11.38 -5.86 -26.43
CA ARG A 214 11.46 -5.46 -25.03
C ARG A 214 10.17 -5.77 -24.28
N ALA A 215 10.21 -5.68 -22.97
CA ALA A 215 9.05 -5.89 -22.13
C ALA A 215 8.93 -4.82 -21.05
N ILE A 216 7.70 -4.57 -20.64
CA ILE A 216 7.38 -3.77 -19.46
C ILE A 216 6.38 -4.49 -18.56
N MET A 217 6.64 -4.45 -17.27
CA MET A 217 5.76 -5.00 -16.24
C MET A 217 5.39 -3.92 -15.24
N THR A 218 4.16 -3.96 -14.72
CA THR A 218 3.74 -3.09 -13.63
C THR A 218 3.18 -3.86 -12.45
N GLY A 219 3.38 -3.29 -11.24
CA GLY A 219 2.87 -3.80 -9.99
C GLY A 219 2.88 -2.72 -8.90
N ILE A 220 2.56 -3.11 -7.67
CA ILE A 220 2.65 -2.27 -6.48
C ILE A 220 3.99 -2.52 -5.79
N THR A 221 4.33 -3.79 -5.64
CA THR A 221 5.49 -4.25 -4.90
C THR A 221 6.54 -4.83 -5.83
N ARG A 222 7.82 -4.70 -5.44
CA ARG A 222 8.89 -5.50 -6.02
C ARG A 222 8.93 -6.82 -5.28
N VAL A 223 8.44 -7.89 -5.90
CA VAL A 223 8.65 -9.24 -5.37
C VAL A 223 10.12 -9.60 -5.52
N SER A 224 10.71 -10.17 -4.47
CA SER A 224 12.16 -10.42 -4.38
C SER A 224 12.74 -11.07 -5.62
N LYS A 225 13.97 -10.64 -5.94
CA LYS A 225 14.79 -11.22 -6.99
C LYS A 225 15.01 -12.72 -6.80
N GLU A 226 15.15 -13.18 -5.54
CA GLU A 226 15.39 -14.58 -5.22
C GLU A 226 14.21 -15.51 -5.46
N SER A 227 12.98 -15.00 -5.41
CA SER A 227 11.79 -15.85 -5.58
C SER A 227 11.33 -16.00 -7.03
N ILE A 228 11.28 -14.91 -7.82
CA ILE A 228 10.71 -14.92 -9.19
C ILE A 228 11.72 -14.47 -10.22
N PHE A 229 12.54 -13.49 -9.88
CA PHE A 229 13.43 -12.80 -10.84
C PHE A 229 14.92 -13.18 -10.66
N SER A 230 15.24 -14.23 -9.88
CA SER A 230 16.63 -14.65 -9.64
C SER A 230 17.42 -14.88 -10.91
N ASP A 231 16.74 -15.34 -11.93
CA ASP A 231 17.35 -15.69 -13.20
C ASP A 231 17.28 -14.58 -14.26
N LEU A 232 16.52 -13.50 -14.03
CA LEU A 232 16.38 -12.39 -14.97
C LEU A 232 17.49 -11.35 -14.77
N ASN A 233 18.59 -11.50 -15.50
CA ASN A 233 19.72 -10.56 -15.44
C ASN A 233 19.48 -9.26 -16.22
N ASN A 234 18.49 -9.26 -17.11
CA ASN A 234 18.11 -8.18 -18.01
C ASN A 234 16.95 -7.32 -17.47
N LEU A 235 16.61 -7.45 -16.18
CA LEU A 235 15.50 -6.73 -15.53
C LEU A 235 16.00 -5.42 -14.91
N ASN A 236 15.51 -4.29 -15.39
CA ASN A 236 15.62 -2.98 -14.73
C ASN A 236 14.39 -2.73 -13.85
N VAL A 237 14.61 -2.50 -12.56
CA VAL A 237 13.52 -2.32 -11.57
C VAL A 237 13.46 -0.87 -11.12
N ILE A 238 12.30 -0.28 -11.31
CA ILE A 238 11.97 1.10 -10.96
C ILE A 238 10.98 1.09 -9.79
N THR A 239 11.44 1.51 -8.63
CA THR A 239 10.65 1.61 -7.39
C THR A 239 10.21 3.05 -7.12
N THR A 240 9.53 3.28 -6.00
CA THR A 240 9.16 4.63 -5.55
C THR A 240 10.37 5.50 -5.21
N THR A 241 11.53 4.91 -4.94
CA THR A 241 12.78 5.63 -4.68
C THR A 241 13.59 5.95 -5.94
N SER A 242 13.20 5.39 -7.10
CA SER A 242 13.86 5.62 -8.39
C SER A 242 13.43 6.93 -9.03
N SER A 243 14.39 7.70 -9.60
CA SER A 243 14.10 8.96 -10.30
C SER A 243 13.59 8.78 -11.74
N SER A 244 13.81 7.62 -12.36
CA SER A 244 13.26 7.31 -13.68
C SER A 244 11.75 7.18 -13.62
N TYR A 245 11.06 7.68 -14.63
CA TYR A 245 9.59 7.66 -14.75
C TYR A 245 8.87 8.32 -13.56
N ALA A 246 9.51 9.23 -12.85
CA ALA A 246 8.99 9.81 -11.62
C ALA A 246 7.71 10.63 -11.85
N THR A 247 7.60 11.32 -12.99
CA THR A 247 6.45 12.15 -13.38
C THR A 247 5.48 11.45 -14.34
N SER A 248 5.82 10.25 -14.81
CA SER A 248 5.02 9.47 -15.75
C SER A 248 3.80 8.80 -15.08
N PHE A 249 3.88 8.61 -13.77
CA PHE A 249 2.82 8.01 -12.94
C PHE A 249 2.43 8.99 -11.82
N GLY A 250 1.13 9.19 -11.62
CA GLY A 250 0.63 10.25 -10.76
C GLY A 250 0.51 11.58 -11.50
N PHE A 251 0.03 12.60 -10.81
CA PHE A 251 -0.04 13.97 -11.32
C PHE A 251 0.97 14.84 -10.58
N THR A 252 1.68 15.69 -11.30
CA THR A 252 2.53 16.73 -10.72
C THR A 252 1.69 17.88 -10.17
N GLU A 253 2.24 18.71 -9.28
CA GLU A 253 1.54 19.87 -8.73
C GLU A 253 1.02 20.81 -9.82
N ASN A 254 1.83 21.08 -10.86
CA ASN A 254 1.42 21.94 -11.97
C ASN A 254 0.21 21.36 -12.71
N GLU A 255 0.24 20.08 -13.07
CA GLU A 255 -0.87 19.39 -13.73
C GLU A 255 -2.16 19.41 -12.89
N VAL A 256 -2.05 19.28 -11.57
CA VAL A 256 -3.19 19.37 -10.65
C VAL A 256 -3.73 20.80 -10.61
N PHE A 257 -2.87 21.80 -10.50
CA PHE A 257 -3.29 23.20 -10.40
C PHE A 257 -3.87 23.74 -11.70
N ASP A 258 -3.33 23.31 -12.84
CA ASP A 258 -3.89 23.63 -14.15
C ASP A 258 -5.30 23.00 -14.32
N ALA A 259 -5.45 21.73 -13.92
CA ALA A 259 -6.75 21.09 -13.92
C ALA A 259 -7.74 21.78 -12.97
N MET A 260 -7.31 22.17 -11.76
CA MET A 260 -8.16 22.90 -10.82
C MET A 260 -8.62 24.25 -11.37
N GLU A 261 -7.76 24.94 -12.12
CA GLU A 261 -8.12 26.19 -12.79
C GLU A 261 -9.17 25.94 -13.88
N GLU A 262 -8.98 24.92 -14.74
CA GLU A 262 -9.95 24.54 -15.77
C GLU A 262 -11.33 24.22 -15.18
N TYR A 263 -11.37 23.57 -14.00
CA TYR A 263 -12.64 23.19 -13.33
C TYR A 263 -13.18 24.25 -12.37
N GLY A 264 -12.54 25.43 -12.26
CA GLY A 264 -12.98 26.55 -11.41
C GLY A 264 -12.79 26.30 -9.91
N LEU A 265 -11.75 25.57 -9.52
CA LEU A 265 -11.45 25.16 -8.14
C LEU A 265 -10.16 25.77 -7.59
N SER A 266 -9.62 26.83 -8.21
CA SER A 266 -8.34 27.45 -7.83
C SER A 266 -8.27 27.94 -6.37
N GLY A 267 -9.45 28.22 -5.75
CA GLY A 267 -9.52 28.61 -4.33
C GLY A 267 -9.21 27.50 -3.33
N GLU A 268 -9.22 26.25 -3.76
CA GLU A 268 -9.03 25.06 -2.89
C GLU A 268 -7.60 24.49 -2.91
N LYS A 269 -6.64 25.17 -3.57
CA LYS A 269 -5.26 24.65 -3.76
C LYS A 269 -4.60 24.22 -2.45
N ASP A 270 -4.66 25.05 -1.42
CA ASP A 270 -4.06 24.75 -0.11
C ASP A 270 -4.72 23.55 0.58
N THR A 271 -6.02 23.40 0.43
CA THR A 271 -6.79 22.27 0.98
C THR A 271 -6.43 20.99 0.24
N VAL A 272 -6.41 21.02 -1.09
CA VAL A 272 -6.03 19.89 -1.95
C VAL A 272 -4.60 19.45 -1.67
N LYS A 273 -3.66 20.40 -1.51
CA LYS A 273 -2.28 20.10 -1.16
C LYS A 273 -2.19 19.35 0.18
N LYS A 274 -2.86 19.80 1.21
CA LYS A 274 -2.85 19.13 2.54
C LYS A 274 -3.44 17.71 2.49
N TRP A 275 -4.46 17.50 1.67
CA TRP A 275 -5.19 16.23 1.64
C TRP A 275 -4.56 15.20 0.71
N TYR A 276 -4.05 15.58 -0.46
CA TYR A 276 -3.74 14.66 -1.54
C TYR A 276 -2.30 14.70 -2.03
N ASP A 277 -1.53 15.73 -1.65
CA ASP A 277 -0.11 15.82 -1.95
C ASP A 277 0.72 14.88 -1.07
N GLY A 278 2.02 14.80 -1.36
CA GLY A 278 3.03 14.18 -0.50
C GLY A 278 3.62 12.90 -1.05
N PHE A 279 3.15 12.38 -2.18
CA PHE A 279 3.88 11.28 -2.81
C PHE A 279 5.20 11.79 -3.39
N LYS A 280 6.24 10.96 -3.23
CA LYS A 280 7.58 11.27 -3.72
C LYS A 280 8.13 10.09 -4.49
N PHE A 281 8.57 10.33 -5.71
CA PHE A 281 9.21 9.34 -6.55
C PHE A 281 10.64 9.79 -6.89
N GLY A 282 11.62 9.05 -6.36
CA GLY A 282 13.01 9.45 -6.45
C GLY A 282 13.25 10.87 -5.92
N ASN A 283 13.68 11.78 -6.79
CA ASN A 283 13.96 13.18 -6.44
C ASN A 283 12.76 14.12 -6.67
N HIS A 284 11.63 13.61 -7.21
CA HIS A 284 10.44 14.40 -7.47
C HIS A 284 9.46 14.30 -6.32
N SER A 285 9.21 15.41 -5.66
CA SER A 285 8.16 15.62 -4.66
C SER A 285 6.88 16.16 -5.30
N ASP A 286 5.87 16.40 -4.48
CA ASP A 286 4.61 17.04 -4.86
C ASP A 286 3.90 16.27 -6.00
N ILE A 287 3.87 14.94 -5.86
CA ILE A 287 3.12 14.04 -6.72
C ILE A 287 1.80 13.69 -6.04
N TYR A 288 0.72 13.72 -6.82
CA TYR A 288 -0.65 13.49 -6.37
C TYR A 288 -1.21 12.19 -6.94
N ASN A 289 -2.07 11.53 -6.16
CA ASN A 289 -2.79 10.37 -6.64
C ASN A 289 -3.86 10.77 -7.67
N PRO A 290 -3.82 10.27 -8.92
CA PRO A 290 -4.80 10.62 -9.96
C PRO A 290 -6.25 10.30 -9.57
N TRP A 291 -6.47 9.21 -8.84
CA TRP A 291 -7.82 8.82 -8.41
C TRP A 291 -8.43 9.85 -7.46
N SER A 292 -7.67 10.32 -6.48
CA SER A 292 -8.14 11.34 -5.53
C SER A 292 -8.41 12.66 -6.22
N ILE A 293 -7.51 13.10 -7.10
CA ILE A 293 -7.66 14.35 -7.84
C ILE A 293 -8.84 14.30 -8.81
N THR A 294 -8.98 13.25 -9.62
CA THR A 294 -10.11 13.14 -10.57
C THR A 294 -11.46 13.07 -9.85
N ASN A 295 -11.56 12.36 -8.73
CA ASN A 295 -12.78 12.37 -7.92
C ASN A 295 -13.04 13.75 -7.30
N PHE A 296 -12.02 14.41 -6.75
CA PHE A 296 -12.16 15.78 -6.23
C PHE A 296 -12.64 16.77 -7.30
N LEU A 297 -12.03 16.76 -8.48
CA LEU A 297 -12.45 17.62 -9.61
C LEU A 297 -13.90 17.39 -10.02
N LYS A 298 -14.35 16.13 -9.98
CA LYS A 298 -15.73 15.75 -10.33
C LYS A 298 -16.74 16.13 -9.25
N GLU A 299 -16.49 15.72 -8.00
CA GLU A 299 -17.43 15.86 -6.88
C GLU A 299 -17.34 17.25 -6.22
N LYS A 300 -16.23 17.98 -6.43
CA LYS A 300 -15.92 19.30 -5.83
C LYS A 300 -15.97 19.29 -4.29
N GLN A 301 -15.65 18.16 -3.70
CA GLN A 301 -15.62 17.96 -2.26
C GLN A 301 -14.35 17.21 -1.84
N ILE A 302 -13.80 17.59 -0.70
CA ILE A 302 -12.69 16.85 -0.07
C ILE A 302 -13.23 15.60 0.59
N SER A 303 -12.65 14.44 0.23
CA SER A 303 -12.99 13.14 0.81
C SER A 303 -11.82 12.17 0.66
N PRO A 304 -11.68 11.14 1.50
CA PRO A 304 -10.64 10.12 1.36
C PRO A 304 -10.96 9.13 0.23
N TYR A 305 -10.88 9.58 -1.01
CA TYR A 305 -11.27 8.81 -2.20
C TYR A 305 -10.40 7.57 -2.45
N TRP A 306 -9.07 7.73 -2.40
CA TRP A 306 -8.12 6.64 -2.61
C TRP A 306 -8.11 5.65 -1.43
N ALA A 307 -8.09 6.18 -0.22
CA ALA A 307 -8.10 5.40 1.01
C ALA A 307 -9.29 4.43 1.10
N SER A 308 -10.43 4.80 0.49
CA SER A 308 -11.65 4.00 0.48
C SER A 308 -11.64 2.87 -0.57
N THR A 309 -10.69 2.85 -1.50
CA THR A 309 -10.67 1.89 -2.63
C THR A 309 -9.83 0.65 -2.38
N SER A 310 -8.97 0.64 -1.37
CA SER A 310 -8.03 -0.45 -1.14
C SER A 310 -8.55 -1.45 -0.12
N SER A 311 -8.48 -2.74 -0.45
CA SER A 311 -8.50 -3.78 0.56
C SER A 311 -7.16 -3.74 1.30
N ASN A 312 -7.11 -3.03 2.44
CA ASN A 312 -5.91 -2.91 3.27
C ASN A 312 -5.70 -4.16 4.16
N GLY A 313 -6.25 -5.31 3.76
CA GLY A 313 -6.27 -6.53 4.56
C GLY A 313 -4.89 -7.00 4.99
N LEU A 314 -3.91 -6.99 4.07
CA LEU A 314 -2.55 -7.39 4.39
C LEU A 314 -1.89 -6.41 5.38
N VAL A 315 -1.93 -5.10 5.10
CA VAL A 315 -1.36 -4.07 5.99
C VAL A 315 -2.04 -4.09 7.34
N ASN A 316 -3.38 -4.16 7.36
CA ASN A 316 -4.15 -4.26 8.60
C ASN A 316 -3.74 -5.48 9.44
N ARG A 317 -3.61 -6.66 8.81
CA ARG A 317 -3.16 -7.89 9.49
C ARG A 317 -1.76 -7.70 10.07
N LEU A 318 -0.81 -7.19 9.27
CA LEU A 318 0.58 -7.04 9.68
C LEU A 318 0.73 -6.07 10.87
N ILE A 319 0.13 -4.87 10.81
CA ILE A 319 0.21 -3.90 11.92
C ILE A 319 -0.50 -4.44 13.16
N ARG A 320 -1.63 -5.11 13.00
CA ARG A 320 -2.41 -5.64 14.13
C ARG A 320 -1.63 -6.71 14.91
N THR A 321 -0.90 -7.57 14.21
CA THR A 321 -0.11 -8.68 14.80
C THR A 321 1.34 -8.30 15.09
N ALA A 322 1.78 -7.10 14.72
CA ALA A 322 3.13 -6.60 14.94
C ALA A 322 3.48 -6.44 16.43
N SER A 323 4.78 -6.36 16.72
CA SER A 323 5.33 -6.08 18.04
C SER A 323 4.88 -4.73 18.61
N ALA A 324 5.11 -4.53 19.89
CA ALA A 324 4.93 -3.25 20.57
C ALA A 324 5.76 -2.13 19.92
N GLU A 325 6.99 -2.45 19.50
CA GLU A 325 7.89 -1.50 18.85
C GLU A 325 7.29 -0.92 17.56
N ILE A 326 6.82 -1.79 16.64
CA ILE A 326 6.16 -1.35 15.39
C ILE A 326 4.92 -0.50 15.68
N LYS A 327 4.10 -0.88 16.67
CA LYS A 327 2.92 -0.11 17.05
C LYS A 327 3.28 1.25 17.64
N SER A 328 4.33 1.33 18.47
CA SER A 328 4.84 2.60 19.00
C SER A 328 5.36 3.52 17.88
N MET A 329 6.03 2.96 16.87
CA MET A 329 6.42 3.72 15.69
C MET A 329 5.21 4.22 14.89
N MET A 330 4.13 3.43 14.81
CA MET A 330 2.86 3.87 14.20
C MET A 330 2.19 5.00 15.01
N GLU A 331 2.33 5.01 16.34
CA GLU A 331 1.87 6.12 17.20
C GLU A 331 2.63 7.40 16.83
N THR A 332 3.95 7.33 16.76
CA THR A 332 4.83 8.45 16.35
C THR A 332 4.43 9.03 14.98
N LEU A 333 4.16 8.15 14.00
CA LEU A 333 3.70 8.57 12.67
C LEU A 333 2.33 9.26 12.71
N LEU A 334 1.39 8.77 13.52
CA LEU A 334 0.06 9.39 13.67
C LEU A 334 0.10 10.75 14.39
N GLU A 335 1.07 10.96 15.26
CA GLU A 335 1.32 12.27 15.90
C GLU A 335 1.84 13.31 14.88
N GLY A 336 2.33 12.86 13.73
CA GLY A 336 2.83 13.69 12.64
C GLY A 336 4.36 13.77 12.60
N ASP A 337 5.04 12.99 13.43
CA ASP A 337 6.50 12.86 13.44
C ASP A 337 6.97 11.80 12.42
N SER A 338 8.27 11.73 12.18
CA SER A 338 8.90 10.72 11.33
C SER A 338 9.52 9.59 12.14
N VAL A 339 9.60 8.40 11.51
CA VAL A 339 10.32 7.25 12.05
C VAL A 339 11.55 6.94 11.21
N GLU A 340 12.60 6.47 11.87
CA GLU A 340 13.86 6.12 11.23
C GLU A 340 13.96 4.60 11.10
N VAL A 341 14.12 4.11 9.86
CA VAL A 341 14.16 2.68 9.55
C VAL A 341 15.16 2.35 8.46
N SER A 342 15.79 1.18 8.54
CA SER A 342 16.51 0.59 7.42
C SER A 342 15.52 -0.22 6.58
N ILE A 343 15.46 0.05 5.27
CA ILE A 343 14.53 -0.57 4.35
C ILE A 343 15.30 -1.38 3.32
N ASP A 344 14.91 -2.63 3.14
CA ASP A 344 15.19 -3.38 1.93
C ASP A 344 14.08 -3.12 0.91
N GLU A 345 14.41 -2.45 -0.19
CA GLU A 345 13.44 -2.20 -1.27
C GLU A 345 13.01 -3.49 -2.00
N GLN A 346 13.72 -4.58 -1.76
CA GLN A 346 13.36 -5.91 -2.24
C GLN A 346 12.42 -6.57 -1.24
N LEU A 347 11.13 -6.30 -1.37
CA LEU A 347 10.13 -6.96 -0.52
C LEU A 347 10.06 -8.45 -0.87
N VAL A 348 10.48 -9.29 0.07
CA VAL A 348 10.21 -10.72 0.04
C VAL A 348 8.97 -10.96 0.88
N PHE A 349 7.86 -11.43 0.28
CA PHE A 349 6.65 -11.73 1.05
C PHE A 349 6.90 -12.73 2.19
N GLU A 350 7.83 -13.69 2.01
CA GLU A 350 8.25 -14.60 3.07
C GLU A 350 8.92 -13.90 4.27
N GLN A 351 9.58 -12.75 4.01
CA GLN A 351 10.20 -11.97 5.08
C GLN A 351 9.16 -11.24 5.95
N LEU A 352 7.97 -10.97 5.43
CA LEU A 352 6.88 -10.37 6.23
C LEU A 352 6.49 -11.23 7.45
N ASP A 353 6.71 -12.55 7.38
CA ASP A 353 6.45 -13.47 8.49
C ASP A 353 7.61 -13.53 9.50
N ASN A 354 8.84 -13.21 9.07
CA ASN A 354 10.06 -13.43 9.85
C ASN A 354 10.82 -12.13 10.20
N ASN A 355 10.54 -11.04 9.51
CA ASN A 355 11.15 -9.72 9.70
C ASN A 355 10.06 -8.65 9.78
N GLU A 356 9.72 -8.24 10.99
CA GLU A 356 8.69 -7.21 11.21
C GLU A 356 9.02 -5.88 10.52
N ASN A 357 10.31 -5.56 10.32
CA ASN A 357 10.73 -4.32 9.62
C ASN A 357 10.37 -4.33 8.13
N ALA A 358 10.08 -5.49 7.53
CA ALA A 358 9.60 -5.56 6.14
C ALA A 358 8.24 -4.84 5.93
N ILE A 359 7.50 -4.57 7.01
CA ILE A 359 6.26 -3.78 6.95
C ILE A 359 6.52 -2.37 6.42
N TRP A 360 7.66 -1.76 6.77
CA TRP A 360 8.01 -0.40 6.33
C TRP A 360 8.22 -0.34 4.81
N SER A 361 8.87 -1.37 4.25
CA SER A 361 9.02 -1.52 2.79
C SER A 361 7.67 -1.63 2.08
N LEU A 362 6.74 -2.41 2.65
CA LEU A 362 5.39 -2.55 2.12
C LEU A 362 4.59 -1.25 2.20
N LEU A 363 4.66 -0.53 3.33
CA LEU A 363 3.96 0.74 3.52
C LEU A 363 4.47 1.82 2.58
N LEU A 364 5.79 1.88 2.35
CA LEU A 364 6.41 2.79 1.39
C LEU A 364 6.02 2.43 -0.06
N ALA A 365 6.16 1.18 -0.48
CA ALA A 365 5.79 0.72 -1.82
C ALA A 365 4.30 0.94 -2.12
N SER A 366 3.44 0.79 -1.11
CA SER A 366 2.00 1.04 -1.22
C SER A 366 1.64 2.53 -1.21
N GLY A 367 2.59 3.43 -0.92
CA GLY A 367 2.39 4.87 -0.89
C GLY A 367 1.73 5.41 0.40
N TYR A 368 1.67 4.60 1.46
CA TYR A 368 1.15 5.05 2.75
C TYR A 368 2.16 5.89 3.54
N LEU A 369 3.44 5.65 3.28
CA LEU A 369 4.54 6.45 3.80
C LEU A 369 5.32 7.09 2.66
N LYS A 370 5.97 8.21 2.96
CA LYS A 370 6.90 8.92 2.07
C LYS A 370 8.28 9.01 2.72
N VAL A 371 9.30 9.18 1.88
CA VAL A 371 10.68 9.42 2.30
C VAL A 371 10.90 10.91 2.49
N ASP A 372 11.11 11.37 3.72
CA ASP A 372 11.50 12.74 4.02
C ASP A 372 12.99 12.95 3.72
N SER A 373 13.84 12.03 4.23
CA SER A 373 15.27 12.02 3.95
C SER A 373 15.86 10.62 3.94
N LEU A 374 17.02 10.49 3.30
CA LEU A 374 17.80 9.26 3.22
C LEU A 374 19.22 9.55 3.69
N GLU A 375 19.70 8.79 4.65
CA GLU A 375 21.09 8.79 5.12
C GLU A 375 21.76 7.46 4.75
N LYS A 376 23.05 7.52 4.43
CA LYS A 376 23.87 6.32 4.22
C LYS A 376 24.85 6.19 5.36
N ARG A 377 24.78 5.10 6.12
CA ARG A 377 25.54 4.89 7.35
C ARG A 377 26.58 3.80 7.22
N GLY A 378 27.66 3.98 7.97
CA GLY A 378 28.75 3.01 8.03
C GLY A 378 29.56 2.88 6.75
N ILE A 379 30.55 1.98 6.77
CA ILE A 379 31.48 1.74 5.65
C ILE A 379 30.75 1.09 4.46
N ILE A 380 29.69 0.33 4.73
CA ILE A 380 28.89 -0.36 3.71
C ILE A 380 27.80 0.52 3.12
N LEU A 381 27.70 1.80 3.55
CA LEU A 381 26.71 2.78 3.07
C LEU A 381 25.27 2.26 3.22
N GLU A 382 24.95 1.63 4.36
CA GLU A 382 23.61 1.13 4.65
C GLU A 382 22.56 2.25 4.58
N PRO A 383 21.48 2.09 3.80
CA PRO A 383 20.47 3.13 3.66
C PRO A 383 19.54 3.18 4.89
N TRP A 384 19.42 4.34 5.49
CA TRP A 384 18.49 4.65 6.58
C TRP A 384 17.53 5.73 6.14
N TYR A 385 16.25 5.43 6.22
CA TYR A 385 15.16 6.28 5.73
C TYR A 385 14.42 6.92 6.89
N HIS A 386 14.20 8.22 6.80
CA HIS A 386 13.21 8.90 7.63
C HIS A 386 11.88 8.89 6.89
N LEU A 387 10.89 8.23 7.48
CA LEU A 387 9.57 8.05 6.89
C LEU A 387 8.51 8.80 7.68
N SER A 388 7.60 9.46 6.98
CA SER A 388 6.38 10.05 7.54
C SER A 388 5.14 9.58 6.78
N ILE A 389 3.95 9.81 7.34
CA ILE A 389 2.70 9.53 6.64
C ILE A 389 2.57 10.47 5.45
N THR A 390 2.15 9.93 4.30
CA THR A 390 2.15 10.64 3.03
C THR A 390 1.32 11.93 3.07
N ASN A 391 0.06 11.85 3.56
CA ASN A 391 -0.87 12.99 3.60
C ASN A 391 -2.09 12.73 4.51
N LEU A 392 -3.02 13.67 4.59
CA LEU A 392 -4.21 13.56 5.43
C LEU A 392 -5.16 12.44 4.97
N GLU A 393 -5.21 12.13 3.69
CA GLU A 393 -6.00 10.99 3.18
C GLU A 393 -5.49 9.67 3.76
N THR A 394 -4.18 9.49 3.82
CA THR A 394 -3.54 8.31 4.43
C THR A 394 -3.74 8.27 5.95
N VAL A 395 -3.66 9.41 6.62
CA VAL A 395 -4.02 9.50 8.05
C VAL A 395 -5.46 9.03 8.27
N SER A 396 -6.40 9.46 7.42
CA SER A 396 -7.80 9.01 7.49
C SER A 396 -7.94 7.51 7.29
N MET A 397 -7.15 6.91 6.38
CA MET A 397 -7.13 5.47 6.17
C MET A 397 -6.67 4.71 7.42
N PHE A 398 -5.54 5.09 8.00
CA PHE A 398 -5.05 4.46 9.23
C PHE A 398 -6.05 4.64 10.38
N SER A 399 -6.65 5.83 10.48
CA SER A 399 -7.69 6.11 11.47
C SER A 399 -8.87 5.14 11.36
N ASN A 400 -9.38 4.92 10.16
CA ASN A 400 -10.48 3.98 9.92
C ASN A 400 -10.06 2.53 10.19
N MET A 401 -8.82 2.17 9.85
CA MET A 401 -8.29 0.84 10.10
C MET A 401 -8.20 0.54 11.62
N PHE A 402 -7.67 1.46 12.40
CA PHE A 402 -7.55 1.28 13.86
C PHE A 402 -8.91 1.28 14.57
N ARG A 403 -9.85 2.14 14.18
CA ARG A 403 -11.25 2.06 14.63
C ARG A 403 -11.85 0.69 14.32
N GLY A 404 -11.56 0.14 13.14
CA GLY A 404 -12.01 -1.17 12.70
C GLY A 404 -11.56 -2.32 13.61
N TRP A 405 -10.46 -2.18 14.33
CA TRP A 405 -9.99 -3.22 15.27
C TRP A 405 -10.94 -3.45 16.42
N PHE A 406 -11.73 -2.45 16.78
CA PHE A 406 -12.70 -2.49 17.87
C PHE A 406 -14.16 -2.67 17.39
N ASN A 407 -14.36 -2.96 16.10
CA ASN A 407 -15.72 -3.09 15.51
C ASN A 407 -16.58 -4.17 16.17
N ALA A 408 -15.99 -5.27 16.62
CA ALA A 408 -16.71 -6.33 17.34
C ALA A 408 -17.27 -5.84 18.71
N SER A 409 -16.73 -4.74 19.24
CA SER A 409 -17.08 -4.14 20.54
C SER A 409 -17.27 -2.63 20.48
N VAL A 410 -17.63 -2.08 19.32
CA VAL A 410 -17.75 -0.61 19.09
C VAL A 410 -18.60 0.08 20.17
N SER A 411 -19.74 -0.50 20.54
CA SER A 411 -20.60 0.06 21.58
C SER A 411 -19.88 0.16 22.92
N ASN A 412 -19.15 -0.90 23.30
CA ASN A 412 -18.40 -0.98 24.55
C ASN A 412 -17.16 -0.10 24.53
N TYR A 413 -16.43 -0.06 23.40
CA TYR A 413 -15.30 0.84 23.23
C TYR A 413 -15.71 2.31 23.34
N ASN A 414 -16.76 2.74 22.66
CA ASN A 414 -17.30 4.09 22.78
C ASN A 414 -17.88 4.36 24.18
N GLY A 415 -18.43 3.34 24.84
CA GLY A 415 -18.87 3.39 26.24
C GLY A 415 -17.71 3.65 27.16
N PHE A 416 -16.60 2.92 26.97
CA PHE A 416 -15.35 3.11 27.72
C PHE A 416 -14.81 4.53 27.56
N ILE A 417 -14.68 5.05 26.33
CA ILE A 417 -14.18 6.41 26.08
C ILE A 417 -15.02 7.45 26.83
N ARG A 418 -16.36 7.34 26.77
CA ARG A 418 -17.27 8.25 27.50
C ARG A 418 -17.09 8.13 29.01
N ALA A 419 -16.90 6.92 29.54
CA ALA A 419 -16.69 6.68 30.97
C ALA A 419 -15.34 7.25 31.43
N LEU A 420 -14.29 7.08 30.64
CA LEU A 420 -12.95 7.64 30.89
C LEU A 420 -13.02 9.16 31.01
N LEU A 421 -13.60 9.84 30.02
CA LEU A 421 -13.72 11.30 30.00
C LEU A 421 -14.61 11.87 31.12
N ARG A 422 -15.51 11.05 31.68
CA ARG A 422 -16.36 11.41 32.83
C ARG A 422 -15.76 11.00 34.18
N GLY A 423 -14.68 10.24 34.17
CA GLY A 423 -14.07 9.70 35.39
C GLY A 423 -14.87 8.60 36.07
N ASN A 424 -15.79 7.93 35.37
CA ASN A 424 -16.63 6.87 35.90
C ASN A 424 -15.94 5.49 35.87
N VAL A 425 -15.17 5.20 36.92
CA VAL A 425 -14.35 3.96 37.01
C VAL A 425 -15.21 2.69 36.94
N LYS A 426 -16.42 2.68 37.45
CA LYS A 426 -17.30 1.51 37.41
C LYS A 426 -17.69 1.15 35.99
N GLU A 427 -18.09 2.14 35.19
CA GLU A 427 -18.41 1.95 33.79
C GLU A 427 -17.14 1.61 32.96
N MET A 428 -15.99 2.25 33.26
CA MET A 428 -14.72 1.93 32.63
C MET A 428 -14.37 0.44 32.77
N ASN A 429 -14.50 -0.11 33.97
CA ASN A 429 -14.25 -1.54 34.23
C ASN A 429 -15.22 -2.45 33.46
N ILE A 430 -16.49 -2.13 33.41
CA ILE A 430 -17.49 -2.92 32.66
C ILE A 430 -17.13 -2.95 31.19
N TYR A 431 -16.99 -1.79 30.55
CA TYR A 431 -16.74 -1.68 29.12
C TYR A 431 -15.39 -2.21 28.72
N MET A 432 -14.33 -1.98 29.53
CA MET A 432 -12.99 -2.44 29.19
C MET A 432 -12.88 -3.98 29.25
N ASN A 433 -13.54 -4.64 30.20
CA ASN A 433 -13.54 -6.11 30.23
C ASN A 433 -14.27 -6.69 29.00
N GLU A 434 -15.36 -6.08 28.53
CA GLU A 434 -16.03 -6.50 27.30
C GLU A 434 -15.15 -6.27 26.06
N VAL A 435 -14.44 -5.13 25.99
CA VAL A 435 -13.48 -4.85 24.92
C VAL A 435 -12.35 -5.87 24.96
N ALA A 436 -11.77 -6.13 26.12
CA ALA A 436 -10.70 -7.10 26.29
C ALA A 436 -11.12 -8.52 25.85
N LEU A 437 -12.29 -8.98 26.29
CA LEU A 437 -12.81 -10.30 25.91
C LEU A 437 -12.98 -10.47 24.40
N SER A 438 -13.42 -9.44 23.72
CA SER A 438 -13.73 -9.49 22.28
C SER A 438 -12.51 -9.25 21.40
N THR A 439 -11.47 -8.57 21.90
CA THR A 439 -10.36 -8.08 21.05
C THR A 439 -9.02 -8.73 21.33
N PHE A 440 -8.73 -9.22 22.56
CA PHE A 440 -7.42 -9.78 22.90
C PHE A 440 -6.94 -10.88 21.93
N SER A 441 -7.80 -11.88 21.67
CA SER A 441 -7.46 -12.97 20.75
C SER A 441 -7.20 -12.50 19.31
N SER A 442 -7.66 -11.33 18.93
CA SER A 442 -7.47 -10.77 17.59
C SER A 442 -6.12 -10.06 17.42
N PHE A 443 -5.47 -9.68 18.52
CA PHE A 443 -4.12 -9.13 18.52
C PHE A 443 -3.03 -10.20 18.66
N ASP A 444 -3.40 -11.42 19.02
CA ASP A 444 -2.48 -12.54 19.30
C ASP A 444 -2.51 -13.66 18.24
N SER A 445 -3.01 -13.39 17.04
CA SER A 445 -3.10 -14.39 15.96
C SER A 445 -1.75 -14.71 15.27
N GLY A 446 -0.61 -14.46 15.89
CA GLY A 446 0.74 -14.77 15.38
C GLY A 446 1.13 -16.25 15.51
N LYS A 447 2.14 -16.70 14.73
CA LYS A 447 2.66 -18.08 14.72
C LYS A 447 3.27 -18.56 16.05
N HIS A 448 3.57 -17.64 16.98
CA HIS A 448 4.16 -17.94 18.30
C HIS A 448 3.48 -17.11 19.40
N PRO A 449 2.24 -17.45 19.79
CA PRO A 449 1.59 -16.75 20.89
C PRO A 449 2.33 -17.05 22.20
N SER A 450 2.82 -16.00 22.88
CA SER A 450 3.34 -16.09 24.23
C SER A 450 2.42 -15.33 25.17
N GLY A 451 1.89 -15.97 26.21
CA GLY A 451 0.95 -15.37 27.16
C GLY A 451 1.47 -14.12 27.90
N LYS A 452 2.77 -13.80 27.77
CA LYS A 452 3.36 -12.55 28.29
C LYS A 452 3.29 -11.37 27.32
N SER A 453 3.20 -11.60 26.01
CA SER A 453 3.18 -10.52 24.99
C SER A 453 1.76 -10.04 24.62
N GLU A 454 0.71 -10.80 24.97
CA GLU A 454 -0.68 -10.45 24.66
C GLU A 454 -1.12 -9.10 25.25
N PRO A 455 -0.91 -8.83 26.55
CA PRO A 455 -1.35 -7.56 27.15
C PRO A 455 -0.64 -6.35 26.55
N GLU A 456 0.66 -6.46 26.24
CA GLU A 456 1.45 -5.37 25.67
C GLU A 456 1.01 -5.03 24.23
N ARG A 457 0.74 -6.03 23.38
CA ARG A 457 0.21 -5.82 22.03
C ARG A 457 -1.18 -5.20 22.04
N PHE A 458 -2.03 -5.62 22.97
CA PHE A 458 -3.35 -5.01 23.15
C PHE A 458 -3.21 -3.55 23.59
N TYR A 459 -2.35 -3.27 24.57
CA TYR A 459 -2.08 -1.93 25.05
C TYR A 459 -1.75 -0.95 23.92
N HIS A 460 -0.76 -1.26 23.09
CA HIS A 460 -0.39 -0.40 21.96
C HIS A 460 -1.52 -0.28 20.91
N GLY A 461 -2.24 -1.35 20.63
CA GLY A 461 -3.41 -1.27 19.76
C GLY A 461 -4.53 -0.39 20.34
N PHE A 462 -4.71 -0.44 21.66
CA PHE A 462 -5.66 0.41 22.38
C PHE A 462 -5.24 1.89 22.35
N VAL A 463 -3.96 2.19 22.53
CA VAL A 463 -3.41 3.56 22.42
C VAL A 463 -3.61 4.11 21.01
N LEU A 464 -3.35 3.34 19.97
CA LEU A 464 -3.64 3.72 18.58
C LEU A 464 -5.13 4.07 18.39
N GLY A 465 -6.01 3.27 18.99
CA GLY A 465 -7.45 3.57 19.01
C GLY A 465 -7.79 4.89 19.72
N LEU A 466 -7.17 5.16 20.88
CA LEU A 466 -7.35 6.42 21.61
C LEU A 466 -6.84 7.63 20.82
N LEU A 467 -5.64 7.53 20.23
CA LEU A 467 -5.06 8.58 19.39
C LEU A 467 -6.02 9.02 18.28
N VAL A 468 -6.64 8.04 17.63
CA VAL A 468 -7.56 8.30 16.53
C VAL A 468 -8.89 8.87 17.00
N GLU A 469 -9.46 8.35 18.09
CA GLU A 469 -10.81 8.72 18.55
C GLU A 469 -10.83 10.07 19.25
N LEU A 470 -9.75 10.42 19.96
CA LEU A 470 -9.67 11.63 20.77
C LEU A 470 -8.99 12.81 20.06
N ARG A 471 -8.42 12.61 18.87
CA ARG A 471 -7.55 13.56 18.15
C ARG A 471 -8.07 14.99 18.05
N ASP A 472 -9.37 15.17 17.86
CA ASP A 472 -9.96 16.49 17.64
C ASP A 472 -9.98 17.35 18.93
N LYS A 473 -10.08 16.70 20.10
CA LYS A 473 -10.28 17.37 21.39
C LYS A 473 -9.11 17.19 22.34
N TYR A 474 -8.30 16.15 22.15
CA TYR A 474 -7.20 15.80 23.04
C TYR A 474 -5.92 15.52 22.22
N GLU A 475 -4.80 15.77 22.85
CA GLU A 475 -3.48 15.26 22.45
C GLU A 475 -3.26 13.98 23.27
N VAL A 476 -3.04 12.85 22.63
CA VAL A 476 -2.72 11.59 23.29
C VAL A 476 -1.26 11.30 23.07
N GLN A 477 -0.53 11.08 24.14
CA GLN A 477 0.89 10.76 24.14
C GLN A 477 1.12 9.44 24.85
N SER A 478 2.00 8.59 24.32
CA SER A 478 2.38 7.34 24.95
C SER A 478 3.89 7.21 25.10
N ASN A 479 4.34 6.42 26.06
CA ASN A 479 5.72 6.00 26.28
C ASN A 479 6.74 7.16 26.30
N ARG A 480 6.38 8.36 26.80
CA ARG A 480 7.27 9.54 26.89
C ARG A 480 7.69 9.83 28.32
N GLU A 481 8.82 10.50 28.46
CA GLU A 481 9.36 10.86 29.76
C GLU A 481 8.55 12.01 30.40
N SER A 482 8.26 11.87 31.70
CA SER A 482 7.75 12.91 32.57
C SER A 482 8.19 12.65 34.00
N GLY A 483 8.63 13.69 34.70
CA GLY A 483 9.17 13.55 36.07
C GLY A 483 10.42 12.65 36.09
N TYR A 484 10.37 11.60 36.90
CA TYR A 484 11.50 10.69 37.12
C TYR A 484 11.36 9.36 36.37
N GLY A 485 10.50 9.29 35.36
CA GLY A 485 10.27 8.07 34.61
C GLY A 485 9.50 8.28 33.32
N ARG A 486 9.07 7.18 32.73
CA ARG A 486 8.33 7.12 31.50
C ARG A 486 6.91 6.63 31.82
N TYR A 487 5.89 7.45 31.46
CA TYR A 487 4.48 7.09 31.60
C TYR A 487 3.99 6.30 30.38
N ASP A 488 2.96 5.49 30.58
CA ASP A 488 2.40 4.71 29.49
C ASP A 488 1.49 5.53 28.58
N VAL A 489 0.48 6.22 29.11
CA VAL A 489 -0.42 7.08 28.33
C VAL A 489 -0.71 8.38 29.08
N MET A 490 -0.66 9.48 28.33
CA MET A 490 -1.12 10.79 28.80
C MET A 490 -2.10 11.37 27.79
N ILE A 491 -3.31 11.73 28.24
CA ILE A 491 -4.37 12.34 27.44
C ILE A 491 -4.52 13.79 27.88
N ILE A 492 -4.13 14.71 27.01
CA ILE A 492 -4.04 16.14 27.30
C ILE A 492 -5.14 16.86 26.54
N PRO A 493 -6.13 17.49 27.23
CA PRO A 493 -7.18 18.21 26.53
C PRO A 493 -6.63 19.46 25.85
N ARG A 494 -7.14 19.75 24.65
CA ARG A 494 -6.83 21.03 23.95
C ARG A 494 -7.50 22.22 24.62
N ASP A 495 -8.62 21.99 25.30
CA ASP A 495 -9.28 22.97 26.18
C ASP A 495 -8.80 22.80 27.63
N LYS A 496 -8.13 23.80 28.17
CA LYS A 496 -7.54 23.80 29.52
C LYS A 496 -8.56 23.67 30.66
N ASN A 497 -9.87 23.83 30.38
CA ASN A 497 -10.91 23.63 31.36
C ASN A 497 -11.34 22.16 31.53
N SER A 498 -10.88 21.30 30.62
CA SER A 498 -11.13 19.86 30.68
C SER A 498 -10.05 19.14 31.48
N GLN A 499 -10.34 17.93 31.95
CA GLN A 499 -9.41 17.14 32.76
C GLN A 499 -8.38 16.43 31.87
N ALA A 500 -7.10 16.48 32.29
CA ALA A 500 -6.05 15.65 31.74
C ALA A 500 -6.07 14.27 32.43
N VAL A 501 -5.59 13.24 31.73
CA VAL A 501 -5.58 11.87 32.22
C VAL A 501 -4.20 11.27 32.08
N ILE A 502 -3.71 10.58 33.11
CA ILE A 502 -2.52 9.74 33.08
C ILE A 502 -2.95 8.31 33.37
N ILE A 503 -2.50 7.39 32.53
CA ILE A 503 -2.80 5.96 32.64
C ILE A 503 -1.47 5.20 32.70
N GLU A 504 -1.38 4.27 33.66
CA GLU A 504 -0.30 3.32 33.80
C GLU A 504 -0.86 1.89 33.71
N PHE A 505 -0.22 1.04 32.92
CA PHE A 505 -0.63 -0.32 32.66
C PHE A 505 0.31 -1.31 33.35
N LYS A 506 -0.22 -2.30 34.03
CA LYS A 506 0.56 -3.39 34.60
C LYS A 506 -0.10 -4.75 34.37
N VAL A 507 0.72 -5.75 34.13
CA VAL A 507 0.32 -7.16 34.13
C VAL A 507 0.66 -7.73 35.48
N ILE A 508 -0.25 -8.52 36.07
CA ILE A 508 -0.05 -9.16 37.35
C ILE A 508 1.21 -10.04 37.34
N ASP A 509 2.11 -9.79 38.28
CA ASP A 509 3.21 -10.70 38.55
C ASP A 509 2.77 -11.74 39.57
N SER A 510 2.45 -12.95 39.12
CA SER A 510 1.98 -14.03 39.96
C SER A 510 3.00 -14.53 41.01
N GLN A 511 4.26 -14.07 40.95
CA GLN A 511 5.28 -14.37 41.95
C GLN A 511 5.28 -13.39 43.12
N GLU A 512 4.92 -12.12 42.84
CA GLU A 512 4.95 -11.04 43.84
C GLU A 512 3.58 -10.53 44.23
N GLU A 513 2.56 -10.69 43.35
CA GLU A 513 1.22 -10.14 43.50
C GLU A 513 0.14 -11.21 43.59
N THR A 514 -0.79 -11.07 44.51
CA THR A 514 -1.86 -12.05 44.76
C THR A 514 -3.20 -11.66 44.15
N SER A 515 -3.33 -10.44 43.64
CA SER A 515 -4.61 -9.93 43.07
C SER A 515 -4.40 -8.78 42.11
N LEU A 516 -5.31 -8.63 41.16
CA LEU A 516 -5.36 -7.46 40.26
C LEU A 516 -5.50 -6.14 41.02
N ASP A 517 -6.05 -6.20 42.25
CA ASP A 517 -6.20 -5.03 43.11
C ASP A 517 -4.84 -4.47 43.53
N MET A 518 -3.89 -5.35 43.92
CA MET A 518 -2.51 -4.98 44.23
C MET A 518 -1.77 -4.44 43.02
N THR A 519 -1.96 -5.06 41.87
CA THR A 519 -1.33 -4.64 40.61
C THR A 519 -1.81 -3.24 40.20
N ALA A 520 -3.11 -2.94 40.31
CA ALA A 520 -3.66 -1.62 40.00
C ALA A 520 -3.16 -0.54 40.98
N ASP A 521 -3.04 -0.87 42.28
CA ASP A 521 -2.44 0.03 43.28
C ASP A 521 -0.96 0.27 43.02
N SER A 522 -0.22 -0.75 42.58
CA SER A 522 1.18 -0.62 42.18
C SER A 522 1.35 0.30 40.96
N ALA A 523 0.42 0.25 39.98
CA ALA A 523 0.41 1.16 38.84
C ALA A 523 0.17 2.63 39.30
N LEU A 524 -0.81 2.89 40.16
CA LEU A 524 -1.08 4.20 40.70
C LEU A 524 0.09 4.76 41.51
N LYS A 525 0.73 3.93 42.32
CA LYS A 525 1.91 4.27 43.10
C LYS A 525 3.08 4.67 42.20
N GLN A 526 3.27 4.01 41.07
CA GLN A 526 4.30 4.37 40.08
C GLN A 526 4.09 5.76 39.49
N ILE A 527 2.84 6.13 39.14
CA ILE A 527 2.52 7.48 38.65
C ILE A 527 2.95 8.54 39.67
N GLU A 528 2.70 8.31 40.95
CA GLU A 528 3.02 9.24 42.04
C GLU A 528 4.52 9.30 42.30
N GLU A 529 5.18 8.14 42.50
CA GLU A 529 6.62 8.05 42.81
C GLU A 529 7.50 8.63 41.68
N LYS A 530 7.07 8.47 40.44
CA LYS A 530 7.78 8.97 39.25
C LYS A 530 7.38 10.40 38.87
N ASN A 531 6.41 11.00 39.58
CA ASN A 531 5.93 12.36 39.37
C ASN A 531 5.56 12.65 37.90
N TYR A 532 4.73 11.81 37.31
CA TYR A 532 4.34 11.93 35.90
C TYR A 532 3.52 13.21 35.63
N ASP A 533 3.00 13.86 36.66
CA ASP A 533 2.30 15.15 36.59
C ASP A 533 3.19 16.30 36.11
N ALA A 534 4.52 16.19 36.28
CA ALA A 534 5.46 17.29 36.06
C ALA A 534 5.23 18.02 34.73
N LYS A 535 5.09 17.27 33.65
CA LYS A 535 4.86 17.82 32.31
C LYS A 535 3.52 18.56 32.16
N LEU A 536 2.47 18.08 32.80
CA LEU A 536 1.16 18.74 32.79
C LEU A 536 1.14 19.99 33.64
N LEU A 537 1.82 19.96 34.79
CA LEU A 537 1.99 21.12 35.66
C LEU A 537 2.80 22.24 34.98
N GLU A 538 3.86 21.89 34.24
CA GLU A 538 4.63 22.84 33.43
C GLU A 538 3.79 23.47 32.31
N ARG A 539 2.84 22.73 31.75
CA ARG A 539 1.87 23.21 30.75
C ARG A 539 0.74 24.05 31.38
N GLY A 540 0.74 24.21 32.70
CA GLY A 540 -0.19 25.06 33.46
C GLY A 540 -1.51 24.37 33.85
N TYR A 541 -1.58 23.03 33.83
CA TYR A 541 -2.70 22.29 34.43
C TYR A 541 -2.61 22.33 35.94
N LYS A 542 -3.76 22.44 36.63
CA LYS A 542 -3.81 22.30 38.07
C LYS A 542 -3.85 20.82 38.46
N ARG A 543 -3.27 20.48 39.61
CA ARG A 543 -3.21 19.08 40.08
C ARG A 543 -4.60 18.44 40.17
N GLU A 544 -5.61 19.20 40.61
CA GLU A 544 -7.00 18.76 40.75
C GLU A 544 -7.67 18.46 39.37
N ALA A 545 -7.08 18.95 38.27
CA ALA A 545 -7.55 18.71 36.91
C ALA A 545 -6.84 17.51 36.25
N ILE A 546 -5.94 16.83 36.98
CA ILE A 546 -5.21 15.66 36.46
C ILE A 546 -5.79 14.41 37.11
N GLN A 547 -6.25 13.47 36.31
CA GLN A 547 -6.82 12.18 36.73
C GLN A 547 -5.77 11.07 36.53
N HIS A 548 -5.55 10.24 37.55
CA HIS A 548 -4.65 9.09 37.49
C HIS A 548 -5.44 7.78 37.49
N TYR A 549 -5.09 6.90 36.56
CA TYR A 549 -5.69 5.56 36.45
C TYR A 549 -4.60 4.49 36.38
N GLY A 550 -4.71 3.48 37.24
CA GLY A 550 -3.94 2.25 37.18
C GLY A 550 -4.78 1.13 36.53
N PHE A 551 -4.26 0.55 35.47
CA PHE A 551 -4.85 -0.57 34.76
C PHE A 551 -4.07 -1.84 35.06
N ALA A 552 -4.72 -2.84 35.61
CA ALA A 552 -4.15 -4.14 35.91
C ALA A 552 -4.74 -5.23 35.02
N PHE A 553 -3.88 -6.09 34.45
CA PHE A 553 -4.28 -7.16 33.54
C PHE A 553 -3.90 -8.53 34.07
N GLU A 554 -4.83 -9.51 33.93
CA GLU A 554 -4.60 -10.93 34.13
C GLU A 554 -5.26 -11.70 32.98
N GLY A 555 -4.48 -12.06 31.96
CA GLY A 555 -5.04 -12.59 30.72
C GLY A 555 -6.06 -11.61 30.14
N LYS A 556 -7.32 -12.05 29.99
CA LYS A 556 -8.42 -11.21 29.45
C LYS A 556 -9.18 -10.41 30.50
N LYS A 557 -8.78 -10.46 31.77
CA LYS A 557 -9.41 -9.69 32.84
C LYS A 557 -8.67 -8.37 33.02
N VAL A 558 -9.43 -7.29 33.25
CA VAL A 558 -8.90 -5.95 33.48
C VAL A 558 -9.53 -5.38 34.74
N LEU A 559 -8.72 -4.80 35.61
CA LEU A 559 -9.16 -3.99 36.74
C LEU A 559 -8.57 -2.59 36.61
N ILE A 560 -9.45 -1.58 36.65
CA ILE A 560 -9.08 -0.17 36.61
C ILE A 560 -9.38 0.46 37.95
N LYS A 561 -8.37 1.14 38.50
CA LYS A 561 -8.51 1.98 39.70
C LYS A 561 -8.17 3.44 39.38
N LYS A 562 -8.75 4.35 40.16
CA LYS A 562 -8.46 5.78 40.12
C LYS A 562 -7.79 6.18 41.41
N ALA A 563 -6.76 7.04 41.35
CA ALA A 563 -6.20 7.61 42.55
C ALA A 563 -7.26 8.45 43.29
N GLN A 564 -7.30 8.32 44.60
CA GLN A 564 -8.08 9.24 45.48
C GLN A 564 -7.22 10.50 45.62
N ILE A 565 -7.68 11.61 45.05
CA ILE A 565 -7.05 12.93 45.18
C ILE A 565 -7.47 13.54 46.50
#